data_0ebbbfc89412bef305417b71bb7b6c5f
#
_entry.id   0ebbbfc89412bef305417b71bb7b6c5f
#
_cell.length_a   1.000
_cell.length_b   1.000
_cell.length_c   1.000
_cell.angle_alpha   90.00
_cell.angle_beta   90.00
_cell.angle_gamma   90.00
#
_symmetry.space_group_name_H-M   'P 1'
#
loop_
_entity.id
_entity.type
_entity.pdbx_description
1 polymer ?
#
loop_
_entity_poly.entity_id
_entity_poly.type
_entity_poly.pdbx_seq_one_letter_code
_entity_poly.pdbx_strand_id
1 'polypeptide(L)'
;MSGFGPARVDSPGRLNREQALDLYLHAPTATLGRMADAVRRVKHPDDVVTYIIDRNVNYTNVCVARCRFCAFYRDVGSSEGYALGFDEIFRKIDETIRVGGVQLLLQGGHNPDIPLEWYEDLFRQVKARYPQFRLHALSPPEVIHISRLSRLPVRDVIARLIAAGLDSIPGGGAEILVDRVRRILNCYGKATADEWLDVMREAHHAGLRTTATMMYGTVETVEERLEHLFRLRDLQDESGGFTAFITWSYQPQHTELGGVEATGVDYLRTLAIARLVLDNFDNLQASWVTQGGRVGQLSLAYGANDMGSVMIEENVVRAAGAEYCMDEFEVVRNIENAGFVPKRRNMHYEILGDPFFREQDVPRMRELAVARADGRPGEATDLRGYDARSASAKRARKGDVLEIPSSPLAPPD
;
A
#
# COMPACT_ATOMS: atom_id res chain seq x y z
N MET A 1 -46.27 10.08 -7.78
CA MET A 1 -44.94 10.13 -7.12
C MET A 1 -43.93 10.37 -8.22
N SER A 2 -43.49 11.60 -8.40
CA SER A 2 -42.49 11.99 -9.41
C SER A 2 -41.12 11.48 -8.91
N GLY A 3 -40.57 10.51 -9.66
CA GLY A 3 -39.29 9.94 -9.35
C GLY A 3 -38.16 10.98 -9.45
N PHE A 4 -37.50 11.26 -8.34
CA PHE A 4 -36.20 11.89 -8.34
C PHE A 4 -35.18 10.85 -8.87
N GLY A 5 -35.07 10.76 -10.20
CA GLY A 5 -33.91 10.15 -10.80
C GLY A 5 -32.70 11.01 -10.48
N PRO A 6 -31.52 10.41 -10.09
CA PRO A 6 -30.32 11.21 -9.87
C PRO A 6 -30.01 11.96 -11.16
N ALA A 7 -29.82 13.28 -11.04
CA ALA A 7 -29.32 14.08 -12.17
C ALA A 7 -28.01 13.39 -12.64
N ARG A 8 -27.96 12.96 -13.91
CA ARG A 8 -26.75 12.42 -14.52
C ARG A 8 -25.66 13.49 -14.41
N VAL A 9 -24.69 13.26 -13.57
CA VAL A 9 -23.43 14.00 -13.62
C VAL A 9 -22.60 13.29 -14.67
N ASP A 10 -22.45 13.93 -15.83
CA ASP A 10 -21.63 13.37 -16.88
C ASP A 10 -20.17 13.31 -16.40
N SER A 11 -19.50 12.21 -16.72
CA SER A 11 -18.06 12.09 -16.49
C SER A 11 -17.37 13.23 -17.26
N PRO A 12 -16.53 14.04 -16.62
CA PRO A 12 -15.76 15.03 -17.36
C PRO A 12 -14.84 14.27 -18.31
N GLY A 13 -14.61 14.83 -19.49
CA GLY A 13 -13.56 14.34 -20.38
C GLY A 13 -12.19 14.44 -19.69
N ARG A 14 -11.13 14.09 -20.41
CA ARG A 14 -9.76 14.17 -19.88
C ARG A 14 -9.42 15.59 -19.42
N LEU A 15 -9.18 15.75 -18.12
CA LEU A 15 -8.89 17.05 -17.50
C LEU A 15 -7.47 17.52 -17.85
N ASN A 16 -7.34 18.83 -18.10
CA ASN A 16 -6.05 19.50 -18.08
C ASN A 16 -5.70 20.00 -16.65
N ARG A 17 -4.50 20.57 -16.49
CA ARG A 17 -3.99 21.03 -15.17
C ARG A 17 -4.83 22.14 -14.56
N GLU A 18 -5.26 23.11 -15.35
CA GLU A 18 -6.07 24.24 -14.91
C GLU A 18 -7.46 23.78 -14.45
N GLN A 19 -8.11 22.93 -15.23
CA GLN A 19 -9.42 22.36 -14.89
C GLN A 19 -9.36 21.50 -13.61
N ALA A 20 -8.30 20.69 -13.46
CA ALA A 20 -8.12 19.88 -12.27
C ALA A 20 -7.89 20.73 -11.02
N LEU A 21 -7.13 21.82 -11.14
CA LEU A 21 -6.89 22.77 -10.06
C LEU A 21 -8.17 23.51 -9.66
N ASP A 22 -8.92 24.01 -10.63
CA ASP A 22 -10.19 24.69 -10.38
C ASP A 22 -11.19 23.76 -9.66
N LEU A 23 -11.34 22.53 -10.12
CA LEU A 23 -12.18 21.52 -9.46
C LEU A 23 -11.68 21.22 -8.03
N TYR A 24 -10.37 21.04 -7.85
CA TYR A 24 -9.80 20.74 -6.54
C TYR A 24 -10.05 21.86 -5.53
N LEU A 25 -9.91 23.12 -5.94
CA LEU A 25 -10.03 24.28 -5.06
C LEU A 25 -11.49 24.67 -4.80
N HIS A 26 -12.35 24.65 -5.83
CA HIS A 26 -13.63 25.32 -5.77
C HIS A 26 -14.84 24.39 -5.79
N ALA A 27 -14.74 23.16 -6.34
CA ALA A 27 -15.91 22.29 -6.39
C ALA A 27 -16.29 21.77 -4.99
N PRO A 28 -17.59 21.73 -4.64
CA PRO A 28 -18.05 21.11 -3.40
C PRO A 28 -17.65 19.64 -3.34
N THR A 29 -17.23 19.16 -2.17
CA THR A 29 -16.74 17.78 -1.97
C THR A 29 -17.74 16.73 -2.46
N ALA A 30 -19.04 16.91 -2.18
CA ALA A 30 -20.08 16.00 -2.66
C ALA A 30 -20.22 16.00 -4.20
N THR A 31 -19.93 17.12 -4.87
CA THR A 31 -19.93 17.19 -6.33
C THR A 31 -18.75 16.42 -6.89
N LEU A 32 -17.54 16.60 -6.34
CA LEU A 32 -16.37 15.83 -6.72
C LEU A 32 -16.61 14.32 -6.57
N GLY A 33 -17.22 13.91 -5.44
CA GLY A 33 -17.57 12.50 -5.21
C GLY A 33 -18.47 11.94 -6.30
N ARG A 34 -19.57 12.67 -6.66
CA ARG A 34 -20.45 12.22 -7.74
C ARG A 34 -19.78 12.14 -9.11
N MET A 35 -18.89 13.09 -9.44
CA MET A 35 -18.11 13.06 -10.68
C MET A 35 -17.16 11.87 -10.71
N ALA A 36 -16.45 11.62 -9.60
CA ALA A 36 -15.52 10.50 -9.46
C ALA A 36 -16.25 9.13 -9.50
N ASP A 37 -17.41 9.01 -8.85
CA ASP A 37 -18.25 7.81 -8.93
C ASP A 37 -18.79 7.56 -10.34
N ALA A 38 -19.13 8.61 -11.09
CA ALA A 38 -19.53 8.47 -12.49
C ALA A 38 -18.38 7.86 -13.34
N VAL A 39 -17.13 8.30 -13.14
CA VAL A 39 -15.95 7.69 -13.80
C VAL A 39 -15.77 6.25 -13.36
N ARG A 40 -15.89 5.96 -12.05
CA ARG A 40 -15.79 4.60 -11.50
C ARG A 40 -16.82 3.67 -12.17
N ARG A 41 -18.10 4.10 -12.27
CA ARG A 41 -19.17 3.30 -12.87
C ARG A 41 -18.96 3.00 -14.35
N VAL A 42 -18.29 3.87 -15.09
CA VAL A 42 -17.91 3.61 -16.49
C VAL A 42 -16.85 2.51 -16.56
N LYS A 43 -15.87 2.54 -15.63
CA LYS A 43 -14.78 1.55 -15.59
C LYS A 43 -15.18 0.21 -14.95
N HIS A 44 -16.07 0.25 -13.96
CA HIS A 44 -16.55 -0.89 -13.16
C HIS A 44 -18.09 -0.87 -13.10
N PRO A 45 -18.78 -1.31 -14.18
CA PRO A 45 -20.25 -1.22 -14.28
C PRO A 45 -21.00 -2.30 -13.49
N ASP A 46 -20.28 -3.29 -12.98
CA ASP A 46 -20.84 -4.48 -12.30
C ASP A 46 -21.02 -4.30 -10.78
N ASP A 47 -20.84 -3.09 -10.27
CA ASP A 47 -20.89 -2.76 -8.84
C ASP A 47 -19.99 -3.65 -7.94
N VAL A 48 -18.99 -4.32 -8.51
CA VAL A 48 -17.99 -5.09 -7.77
C VAL A 48 -16.96 -4.14 -7.15
N VAL A 49 -16.68 -4.37 -5.86
CA VAL A 49 -15.54 -3.78 -5.16
C VAL A 49 -14.62 -4.89 -4.72
N THR A 50 -13.36 -4.80 -5.13
CA THR A 50 -12.38 -5.83 -4.84
C THR A 50 -11.61 -5.56 -3.55
N TYR A 51 -10.98 -6.61 -3.03
CA TYR A 51 -10.01 -6.56 -1.93
C TYR A 51 -9.04 -7.74 -2.05
N ILE A 52 -7.91 -7.63 -1.35
CA ILE A 52 -6.90 -8.68 -1.33
C ILE A 52 -6.58 -9.12 0.09
N ILE A 53 -6.26 -10.39 0.27
CA ILE A 53 -5.69 -10.89 1.51
C ILE A 53 -4.19 -10.99 1.31
N ASP A 54 -3.45 -10.12 1.98
CA ASP A 54 -1.99 -10.15 1.94
C ASP A 54 -1.38 -9.68 3.29
N ARG A 55 -0.06 -9.74 3.35
CA ARG A 55 0.71 -9.34 4.52
C ARG A 55 1.81 -8.38 4.12
N ASN A 56 1.93 -7.26 4.83
CA ASN A 56 3.05 -6.36 4.71
C ASN A 56 4.20 -6.86 5.60
N VAL A 57 5.26 -7.36 5.00
CA VAL A 57 6.45 -7.82 5.71
C VAL A 57 7.58 -6.82 5.50
N ASN A 58 7.98 -6.18 6.60
CA ASN A 58 9.13 -5.30 6.58
C ASN A 58 10.37 -6.13 6.98
N TYR A 59 11.16 -6.53 6.00
CA TYR A 59 12.31 -7.43 6.22
C TYR A 59 13.45 -6.77 7.00
N THR A 60 13.51 -5.43 7.05
CA THR A 60 14.44 -4.67 7.89
C THR A 60 13.88 -3.26 8.18
N ASN A 61 14.18 -2.73 9.35
CA ASN A 61 13.93 -1.32 9.70
C ASN A 61 15.22 -0.48 9.66
N VAL A 62 16.38 -1.08 9.43
CA VAL A 62 17.64 -0.36 9.26
C VAL A 62 17.61 0.41 7.95
N CYS A 63 17.81 1.74 7.99
CA CYS A 63 17.67 2.58 6.81
C CYS A 63 18.60 3.79 6.85
N VAL A 64 19.43 3.94 5.82
CA VAL A 64 20.32 5.10 5.65
C VAL A 64 19.62 6.33 5.05
N ALA A 65 18.36 6.23 4.60
CA ALA A 65 17.64 7.33 3.97
C ALA A 65 17.20 8.42 4.96
N ARG A 66 16.85 8.06 6.21
CA ARG A 66 16.48 8.98 7.31
C ARG A 66 15.41 10.00 6.91
N CYS A 67 14.33 9.54 6.27
CA CYS A 67 13.24 10.42 5.87
C CYS A 67 12.54 11.01 7.11
N ARG A 68 12.33 12.31 7.15
CA ARG A 68 11.77 13.03 8.30
C ARG A 68 10.34 12.64 8.67
N PHE A 69 9.61 12.07 7.72
CA PHE A 69 8.24 11.60 7.91
C PHE A 69 8.14 10.13 8.40
N CYS A 70 9.27 9.40 8.45
CA CYS A 70 9.27 7.98 8.75
C CYS A 70 9.59 7.74 10.24
N ALA A 71 8.63 7.20 10.99
CA ALA A 71 8.83 6.80 12.39
C ALA A 71 9.41 5.37 12.53
N PHE A 72 9.43 4.61 11.44
CA PHE A 72 9.78 3.19 11.44
C PHE A 72 11.30 2.94 11.35
N TYR A 73 12.04 3.79 10.64
CA TYR A 73 13.46 3.56 10.41
C TYR A 73 14.30 3.55 11.69
N ARG A 74 15.38 2.80 11.64
CA ARG A 74 16.47 2.82 12.64
C ARG A 74 17.80 3.04 11.94
N ASP A 75 18.71 3.73 12.61
CA ASP A 75 20.06 3.94 12.12
C ASP A 75 20.85 2.63 12.09
N VAL A 76 21.86 2.56 11.24
CA VAL A 76 22.83 1.46 11.20
C VAL A 76 23.50 1.33 12.58
N GLY A 77 23.54 0.13 13.12
CA GLY A 77 24.09 -0.16 14.45
C GLY A 77 23.14 0.16 15.63
N SER A 78 21.91 0.57 15.37
CA SER A 78 20.91 0.73 16.43
C SER A 78 20.58 -0.62 17.07
N SER A 79 20.45 -0.65 18.38
CA SER A 79 19.99 -1.85 19.12
C SER A 79 18.53 -2.24 18.83
N GLU A 80 17.75 -1.32 18.26
CA GLU A 80 16.38 -1.58 17.78
C GLU A 80 16.34 -1.96 16.29
N GLY A 81 17.52 -1.97 15.62
CA GLY A 81 17.63 -2.36 14.22
C GLY A 81 17.50 -3.88 14.08
N TYR A 82 16.82 -4.32 13.01
CA TYR A 82 16.69 -5.74 12.68
C TYR A 82 16.77 -6.00 11.19
N ALA A 83 17.11 -7.23 10.83
CA ALA A 83 16.89 -7.84 9.54
C ALA A 83 16.31 -9.24 9.76
N LEU A 84 15.21 -9.57 9.12
CA LEU A 84 14.54 -10.87 9.27
C LEU A 84 15.33 -11.97 8.55
N GLY A 85 15.47 -13.11 9.21
CA GLY A 85 15.95 -14.33 8.56
C GLY A 85 14.87 -14.95 7.64
N PHE A 86 15.30 -15.80 6.72
CA PHE A 86 14.41 -16.45 5.76
C PHE A 86 13.35 -17.33 6.44
N ASP A 87 13.69 -18.05 7.50
CA ASP A 87 12.75 -18.89 8.24
C ASP A 87 11.58 -18.07 8.83
N GLU A 88 11.88 -16.88 9.33
CA GLU A 88 10.84 -15.98 9.83
C GLU A 88 9.93 -15.49 8.70
N ILE A 89 10.50 -15.16 7.53
CA ILE A 89 9.71 -14.75 6.35
C ILE A 89 8.85 -15.93 5.86
N PHE A 90 9.41 -17.16 5.81
CA PHE A 90 8.64 -18.34 5.43
C PHE A 90 7.50 -18.63 6.41
N ARG A 91 7.75 -18.52 7.71
CA ARG A 91 6.70 -18.67 8.72
C ARG A 91 5.57 -17.65 8.49
N LYS A 92 5.91 -16.39 8.18
CA LYS A 92 4.91 -15.36 7.85
C LYS A 92 4.14 -15.69 6.57
N ILE A 93 4.77 -16.29 5.56
CA ILE A 93 4.09 -16.77 4.34
C ILE A 93 3.14 -17.92 4.69
N ASP A 94 3.57 -18.91 5.46
CA ASP A 94 2.73 -20.03 5.88
C ASP A 94 1.48 -19.56 6.64
N GLU A 95 1.63 -18.58 7.54
CA GLU A 95 0.52 -17.94 8.26
C GLU A 95 -0.43 -17.19 7.30
N THR A 96 0.13 -16.48 6.33
CA THR A 96 -0.64 -15.72 5.33
C THR A 96 -1.48 -16.66 4.44
N ILE A 97 -0.88 -17.75 3.96
CA ILE A 97 -1.57 -18.75 3.14
C ILE A 97 -2.72 -19.42 3.92
N ARG A 98 -2.53 -19.70 5.21
CA ARG A 98 -3.58 -20.32 6.06
C ARG A 98 -4.86 -19.50 6.15
N VAL A 99 -4.77 -18.19 5.99
CA VAL A 99 -5.93 -17.28 6.01
C VAL A 99 -6.38 -16.87 4.60
N GLY A 100 -5.91 -17.57 3.57
CA GLY A 100 -6.30 -17.33 2.18
C GLY A 100 -5.52 -16.21 1.49
N GLY A 101 -4.39 -15.79 2.06
CA GLY A 101 -3.51 -14.79 1.44
C GLY A 101 -2.77 -15.33 0.23
N VAL A 102 -2.54 -14.46 -0.73
CA VAL A 102 -2.03 -14.84 -2.07
C VAL A 102 -0.69 -14.18 -2.41
N GLN A 103 -0.25 -13.22 -1.59
CA GLN A 103 1.00 -12.48 -1.82
C GLN A 103 1.60 -11.95 -0.52
N LEU A 104 2.89 -11.56 -0.58
CA LEU A 104 3.50 -10.60 0.35
C LEU A 104 3.60 -9.22 -0.33
N LEU A 105 3.30 -8.18 0.43
CA LEU A 105 3.89 -6.87 0.26
C LEU A 105 5.19 -6.87 1.06
N LEU A 106 6.35 -6.91 0.40
CA LEU A 106 7.66 -7.06 1.02
C LEU A 106 8.50 -5.81 0.80
N GLN A 107 8.60 -4.97 1.82
CA GLN A 107 9.35 -3.71 1.78
C GLN A 107 10.19 -3.54 3.03
N GLY A 108 11.32 -2.82 2.94
CA GLY A 108 12.20 -2.58 4.08
C GLY A 108 12.94 -1.24 4.01
N GLY A 109 13.78 -1.02 5.00
CA GLY A 109 14.72 0.08 5.01
C GLY A 109 15.85 -0.12 3.98
N HIS A 110 16.53 0.98 3.64
CA HIS A 110 17.76 0.95 2.83
C HIS A 110 18.92 0.48 3.71
N ASN A 111 18.98 -0.80 3.95
CA ASN A 111 20.02 -1.41 4.77
C ASN A 111 21.27 -1.67 3.93
N PRO A 112 22.43 -1.08 4.28
CA PRO A 112 23.64 -1.21 3.47
C PRO A 112 24.28 -2.61 3.58
N ASP A 113 23.86 -3.42 4.55
CA ASP A 113 24.40 -4.75 4.79
C ASP A 113 23.64 -5.87 4.06
N ILE A 114 22.58 -5.52 3.31
CA ILE A 114 21.78 -6.48 2.56
C ILE A 114 22.12 -6.36 1.06
N PRO A 115 22.95 -7.26 0.50
CA PRO A 115 23.34 -7.24 -0.91
C PRO A 115 22.23 -7.76 -1.83
N LEU A 116 22.37 -7.52 -3.16
CA LEU A 116 21.40 -7.97 -4.17
C LEU A 116 21.17 -9.49 -4.11
N GLU A 117 22.22 -10.26 -3.87
CA GLU A 117 22.20 -11.72 -3.79
C GLU A 117 21.26 -12.24 -2.69
N TRP A 118 21.12 -11.51 -1.58
CA TRP A 118 20.19 -11.84 -0.51
C TRP A 118 18.72 -11.83 -1.01
N TYR A 119 18.34 -10.82 -1.80
CA TYR A 119 17.00 -10.73 -2.38
C TYR A 119 16.75 -11.82 -3.42
N GLU A 120 17.73 -12.09 -4.26
CA GLU A 120 17.64 -13.17 -5.25
C GLU A 120 17.46 -14.53 -4.58
N ASP A 121 18.23 -14.82 -3.55
CA ASP A 121 18.14 -16.09 -2.81
C ASP A 121 16.80 -16.23 -2.08
N LEU A 122 16.34 -15.17 -1.44
CA LEU A 122 15.00 -15.14 -0.83
C LEU A 122 13.91 -15.43 -1.87
N PHE A 123 13.92 -14.72 -3.01
CA PHE A 123 12.87 -14.84 -4.01
C PHE A 123 12.88 -16.24 -4.66
N ARG A 124 14.06 -16.78 -5.00
CA ARG A 124 14.17 -18.15 -5.52
C ARG A 124 13.65 -19.19 -4.52
N GLN A 125 13.97 -19.05 -3.25
CA GLN A 125 13.50 -19.98 -2.22
C GLN A 125 12.00 -19.85 -1.97
N VAL A 126 11.42 -18.63 -1.99
CA VAL A 126 9.97 -18.41 -1.93
C VAL A 126 9.29 -19.09 -3.12
N LYS A 127 9.78 -18.89 -4.34
CA LYS A 127 9.19 -19.52 -5.54
C LYS A 127 9.33 -21.03 -5.56
N ALA A 128 10.43 -21.56 -5.06
CA ALA A 128 10.62 -23.00 -4.95
C ALA A 128 9.65 -23.63 -3.93
N ARG A 129 9.42 -22.95 -2.80
CA ARG A 129 8.57 -23.45 -1.71
C ARG A 129 7.08 -23.16 -1.91
N TYR A 130 6.77 -22.00 -2.52
CA TYR A 130 5.41 -21.50 -2.72
C TYR A 130 5.19 -21.01 -4.16
N PRO A 131 5.13 -21.90 -5.17
CA PRO A 131 5.14 -21.51 -6.59
C PRO A 131 4.02 -20.55 -6.99
N GLN A 132 2.86 -20.64 -6.32
CA GLN A 132 1.68 -19.80 -6.64
C GLN A 132 1.63 -18.50 -5.83
N PHE A 133 2.48 -18.36 -4.83
CA PHE A 133 2.49 -17.17 -3.97
C PHE A 133 3.25 -16.04 -4.62
N ARG A 134 2.68 -14.83 -4.56
CA ARG A 134 3.22 -13.67 -5.29
C ARG A 134 4.10 -12.79 -4.41
N LEU A 135 5.14 -12.24 -5.02
CA LEU A 135 6.05 -11.28 -4.44
C LEU A 135 5.79 -9.89 -5.03
N HIS A 136 5.01 -9.07 -4.32
CA HIS A 136 4.87 -7.64 -4.54
C HIS A 136 5.92 -6.95 -3.66
N ALA A 137 7.12 -6.75 -4.20
CA ALA A 137 8.28 -6.50 -3.35
C ALA A 137 9.12 -5.34 -3.85
N LEU A 138 9.81 -4.70 -2.92
CA LEU A 138 10.73 -3.59 -3.11
C LEU A 138 10.05 -2.35 -3.70
N SER A 139 10.33 -1.20 -3.14
CA SER A 139 9.92 0.08 -3.72
C SER A 139 10.97 0.57 -4.72
N PRO A 140 10.65 1.52 -5.64
CA PRO A 140 11.65 2.13 -6.50
C PRO A 140 12.90 2.65 -5.78
N PRO A 141 12.79 3.35 -4.61
CA PRO A 141 13.97 3.73 -3.85
C PRO A 141 14.80 2.55 -3.33
N GLU A 142 14.19 1.42 -2.99
CA GLU A 142 14.93 0.20 -2.62
C GLU A 142 15.68 -0.37 -3.82
N VAL A 143 15.07 -0.41 -5.00
CA VAL A 143 15.74 -0.82 -6.25
C VAL A 143 16.93 0.08 -6.57
N ILE A 144 16.76 1.41 -6.40
CA ILE A 144 17.87 2.39 -6.57
C ILE A 144 18.98 2.14 -5.53
N HIS A 145 18.62 1.87 -4.28
CA HIS A 145 19.60 1.56 -3.24
C HIS A 145 20.40 0.30 -3.58
N ILE A 146 19.73 -0.77 -3.99
CA ILE A 146 20.36 -2.02 -4.43
C ILE A 146 21.26 -1.77 -5.67
N SER A 147 20.78 -0.98 -6.63
CA SER A 147 21.57 -0.59 -7.83
C SER A 147 22.87 0.13 -7.45
N ARG A 148 22.79 1.09 -6.52
CA ARG A 148 23.97 1.82 -6.02
C ARG A 148 24.93 0.90 -5.24
N LEU A 149 24.40 0.02 -4.41
CA LEU A 149 25.18 -0.90 -3.58
C LEU A 149 25.90 -1.95 -4.43
N SER A 150 25.17 -2.54 -5.40
CA SER A 150 25.74 -3.56 -6.32
C SER A 150 26.54 -2.96 -7.48
N ARG A 151 26.50 -1.64 -7.68
CA ARG A 151 27.10 -0.92 -8.84
C ARG A 151 26.58 -1.42 -10.18
N LEU A 152 25.32 -1.83 -10.24
CA LEU A 152 24.64 -2.28 -11.45
C LEU A 152 23.61 -1.23 -11.90
N PRO A 153 23.36 -1.07 -13.21
CA PRO A 153 22.24 -0.28 -13.68
C PRO A 153 20.90 -0.80 -13.15
N VAL A 154 19.93 0.09 -12.91
CA VAL A 154 18.59 -0.25 -12.41
C VAL A 154 17.94 -1.36 -13.24
N ARG A 155 18.00 -1.28 -14.57
CA ARG A 155 17.46 -2.31 -15.48
C ARG A 155 18.04 -3.70 -15.23
N ASP A 156 19.35 -3.79 -14.93
CA ASP A 156 20.03 -5.07 -14.71
C ASP A 156 19.64 -5.65 -13.34
N VAL A 157 19.48 -4.79 -12.33
CA VAL A 157 18.93 -5.18 -11.01
C VAL A 157 17.51 -5.72 -11.16
N ILE A 158 16.63 -5.01 -11.88
CA ILE A 158 15.25 -5.45 -12.14
C ILE A 158 15.24 -6.79 -12.88
N ALA A 159 16.05 -6.95 -13.92
CA ALA A 159 16.14 -8.20 -14.68
C ALA A 159 16.58 -9.38 -13.80
N ARG A 160 17.57 -9.19 -12.92
CA ARG A 160 18.03 -10.21 -11.96
C ARG A 160 16.95 -10.57 -10.94
N LEU A 161 16.23 -9.57 -10.42
CA LEU A 161 15.14 -9.80 -9.45
C LEU A 161 13.96 -10.54 -10.10
N ILE A 162 13.60 -10.20 -11.36
CA ILE A 162 12.58 -10.95 -12.12
C ILE A 162 13.01 -12.41 -12.32
N ALA A 163 14.25 -12.64 -12.71
CA ALA A 163 14.79 -13.99 -12.89
C ALA A 163 14.81 -14.79 -11.58
N ALA A 164 14.89 -14.11 -10.44
CA ALA A 164 14.80 -14.70 -9.12
C ALA A 164 13.35 -14.94 -8.65
N GLY A 165 12.34 -14.30 -9.27
CA GLY A 165 10.93 -14.52 -8.95
C GLY A 165 10.15 -13.29 -8.49
N LEU A 166 10.65 -12.07 -8.67
CA LEU A 166 9.88 -10.85 -8.44
C LEU A 166 8.68 -10.79 -9.37
N ASP A 167 7.47 -10.59 -8.83
CA ASP A 167 6.24 -10.52 -9.63
C ASP A 167 5.77 -9.08 -9.88
N SER A 168 6.06 -8.14 -8.97
CA SER A 168 5.59 -6.75 -9.06
C SER A 168 6.37 -5.84 -8.10
N ILE A 169 6.40 -4.53 -8.41
CA ILE A 169 6.99 -3.49 -7.56
C ILE A 169 5.86 -2.59 -7.03
N PRO A 170 5.70 -2.43 -5.69
CA PRO A 170 4.77 -1.47 -5.11
C PRO A 170 5.24 -0.03 -5.29
N GLY A 171 4.27 0.90 -5.35
CA GLY A 171 4.51 2.33 -5.54
C GLY A 171 5.14 3.07 -4.36
N GLY A 172 5.60 2.37 -3.34
CA GLY A 172 6.20 2.97 -2.15
C GLY A 172 7.34 3.93 -2.48
N GLY A 173 7.59 4.88 -1.58
CA GLY A 173 8.67 5.85 -1.77
C GLY A 173 8.39 6.97 -2.78
N ALA A 174 7.20 7.03 -3.38
CA ALA A 174 6.78 8.12 -4.24
C ALA A 174 6.56 9.41 -3.44
N GLU A 175 5.97 9.33 -2.27
CA GLU A 175 5.48 10.45 -1.47
C GLU A 175 4.78 11.48 -2.37
N ILE A 176 5.43 12.62 -2.65
CA ILE A 176 5.06 13.56 -3.73
C ILE A 176 6.22 13.62 -4.74
N LEU A 177 5.92 13.39 -6.02
CA LEU A 177 6.90 13.37 -7.12
C LEU A 177 7.26 14.79 -7.59
N VAL A 178 7.60 15.66 -6.62
CA VAL A 178 8.11 17.02 -6.80
C VAL A 178 9.34 17.20 -5.92
N ASP A 179 10.48 17.52 -6.54
CA ASP A 179 11.78 17.51 -5.86
C ASP A 179 11.90 18.55 -4.72
N ARG A 180 11.17 19.68 -4.79
CA ARG A 180 11.08 20.63 -3.67
C ARG A 180 10.57 19.93 -2.41
N VAL A 181 9.47 19.22 -2.53
CA VAL A 181 8.86 18.46 -1.44
C VAL A 181 9.82 17.37 -0.95
N ARG A 182 10.40 16.60 -1.87
CA ARG A 182 11.33 15.51 -1.55
C ARG A 182 12.56 15.98 -0.77
N ARG A 183 13.08 17.18 -1.06
CA ARG A 183 14.19 17.78 -0.29
C ARG A 183 13.78 18.13 1.13
N ILE A 184 12.61 18.74 1.33
CA ILE A 184 12.11 19.09 2.67
C ILE A 184 11.85 17.82 3.50
N LEU A 185 11.33 16.77 2.90
CA LEU A 185 11.07 15.47 3.53
C LEU A 185 12.34 14.64 3.78
N ASN A 186 13.51 15.12 3.37
CA ASN A 186 14.78 14.39 3.39
C ASN A 186 14.72 13.04 2.66
N CYS A 187 13.95 12.94 1.58
CA CYS A 187 13.86 11.73 0.77
C CYS A 187 14.40 11.91 -0.65
N TYR A 188 14.89 13.11 -1.01
CA TYR A 188 15.51 13.39 -2.29
C TYR A 188 16.75 12.51 -2.54
N GLY A 189 17.59 12.29 -1.53
CA GLY A 189 18.80 11.47 -1.63
C GLY A 189 18.54 9.98 -1.83
N LYS A 190 17.35 9.47 -1.43
CA LYS A 190 16.98 8.07 -1.70
C LYS A 190 16.52 7.89 -3.14
N ALA A 191 15.77 8.84 -3.69
CA ALA A 191 15.33 8.90 -5.07
C ALA A 191 14.85 10.33 -5.37
N THR A 192 15.22 10.91 -6.50
CA THR A 192 14.54 12.06 -7.08
C THR A 192 13.18 11.64 -7.63
N ALA A 193 12.34 12.61 -8.01
CA ALA A 193 11.07 12.32 -8.66
C ALA A 193 11.25 11.58 -9.98
N ASP A 194 12.25 11.98 -10.78
CA ASP A 194 12.55 11.36 -12.07
C ASP A 194 13.13 9.94 -11.88
N GLU A 195 14.08 9.74 -10.97
CA GLU A 195 14.62 8.41 -10.67
C GLU A 195 13.51 7.42 -10.26
N TRP A 196 12.51 7.86 -9.48
CA TRP A 196 11.38 7.02 -9.11
C TRP A 196 10.57 6.59 -10.34
N LEU A 197 10.26 7.53 -11.24
CA LEU A 197 9.53 7.27 -12.49
C LEU A 197 10.34 6.38 -13.43
N ASP A 198 11.66 6.58 -13.50
CA ASP A 198 12.55 5.78 -14.35
C ASP A 198 12.60 4.31 -13.90
N VAL A 199 12.63 4.03 -12.59
CA VAL A 199 12.52 2.65 -12.08
C VAL A 199 11.21 2.01 -12.51
N MET A 200 10.08 2.73 -12.41
CA MET A 200 8.79 2.19 -12.85
C MET A 200 8.73 1.97 -14.35
N ARG A 201 9.28 2.89 -15.14
CA ARG A 201 9.41 2.76 -16.59
C ARG A 201 10.22 1.52 -16.99
N GLU A 202 11.39 1.32 -16.36
CA GLU A 202 12.23 0.14 -16.59
C GLU A 202 11.53 -1.15 -16.18
N ALA A 203 10.79 -1.14 -15.06
CA ALA A 203 10.00 -2.28 -14.62
C ALA A 203 8.90 -2.64 -15.64
N HIS A 204 8.18 -1.62 -16.16
CA HIS A 204 7.14 -1.81 -17.16
C HIS A 204 7.73 -2.35 -18.49
N HIS A 205 8.85 -1.81 -18.94
CA HIS A 205 9.55 -2.31 -20.13
C HIS A 205 10.03 -3.76 -19.96
N ALA A 206 10.38 -4.16 -18.73
CA ALA A 206 10.74 -5.54 -18.40
C ALA A 206 9.52 -6.47 -18.24
N GLY A 207 8.29 -5.97 -18.46
CA GLY A 207 7.04 -6.73 -18.41
C GLY A 207 6.40 -6.82 -17.02
N LEU A 208 6.93 -6.16 -15.99
CA LEU A 208 6.27 -6.08 -14.69
C LEU A 208 5.06 -5.15 -14.74
N ARG A 209 4.02 -5.52 -13.97
CA ARG A 209 2.91 -4.64 -13.63
C ARG A 209 3.13 -4.15 -12.21
N THR A 210 2.94 -2.85 -11.97
CA THR A 210 3.28 -2.20 -10.70
C THR A 210 2.09 -1.44 -10.13
N THR A 211 2.23 -0.87 -8.93
CA THR A 211 1.26 0.09 -8.40
C THR A 211 1.88 1.48 -8.28
N ALA A 212 1.05 2.52 -8.17
CA ALA A 212 1.48 3.87 -7.88
C ALA A 212 0.84 4.36 -6.58
N THR A 213 1.58 5.18 -5.82
CA THR A 213 1.09 5.73 -4.55
C THR A 213 1.34 7.22 -4.46
N MET A 214 0.59 7.91 -3.61
CA MET A 214 0.84 9.28 -3.19
C MET A 214 0.66 9.38 -1.67
N MET A 215 1.67 9.86 -0.95
CA MET A 215 1.54 10.29 0.43
C MET A 215 1.45 11.80 0.47
N TYR A 216 0.33 12.34 0.92
CA TYR A 216 0.06 13.77 0.95
C TYR A 216 -0.27 14.25 2.39
N GLY A 217 -0.39 15.57 2.57
CA GLY A 217 -0.67 16.20 3.86
C GLY A 217 0.62 16.52 4.65
N THR A 218 1.73 16.73 3.96
CA THR A 218 3.02 17.11 4.53
C THR A 218 3.30 18.62 4.33
N VAL A 219 4.07 18.95 3.31
CA VAL A 219 4.54 20.32 3.00
C VAL A 219 4.25 20.73 1.56
N GLU A 220 3.58 19.87 0.83
CA GLU A 220 3.20 20.08 -0.56
C GLU A 220 2.03 21.06 -0.69
N THR A 221 1.95 21.73 -1.84
CA THR A 221 0.76 22.52 -2.24
C THR A 221 -0.23 21.63 -3.01
N VAL A 222 -1.42 22.18 -3.29
CA VAL A 222 -2.43 21.49 -4.13
C VAL A 222 -1.90 21.27 -5.55
N GLU A 223 -1.21 22.27 -6.10
CA GLU A 223 -0.58 22.19 -7.42
C GLU A 223 0.45 21.07 -7.49
N GLU A 224 1.22 20.87 -6.41
CA GLU A 224 2.22 19.81 -6.33
C GLU A 224 1.59 18.42 -6.17
N ARG A 225 0.42 18.29 -5.49
CA ARG A 225 -0.38 17.06 -5.53
C ARG A 225 -0.85 16.76 -6.96
N LEU A 226 -1.33 17.77 -7.68
CA LEU A 226 -1.75 17.62 -9.07
C LEU A 226 -0.57 17.29 -9.99
N GLU A 227 0.59 17.96 -9.81
CA GLU A 227 1.80 17.63 -10.57
C GLU A 227 2.16 16.16 -10.43
N HIS A 228 2.13 15.62 -9.20
CA HIS A 228 2.33 14.20 -8.94
C HIS A 228 1.37 13.31 -9.77
N LEU A 229 0.07 13.61 -9.73
CA LEU A 229 -0.94 12.85 -10.49
C LEU A 229 -0.71 12.94 -12.00
N PHE A 230 -0.39 14.11 -12.52
CA PHE A 230 -0.10 14.27 -13.95
C PHE A 230 1.14 13.51 -14.38
N ARG A 231 2.19 13.49 -13.60
CA ARG A 231 3.41 12.70 -13.89
C ARG A 231 3.13 11.20 -13.94
N LEU A 232 2.30 10.69 -13.03
CA LEU A 232 1.86 9.30 -13.06
C LEU A 232 0.99 8.99 -14.27
N ARG A 233 0.06 9.91 -14.63
CA ARG A 233 -0.78 9.77 -15.81
C ARG A 233 0.05 9.71 -17.08
N ASP A 234 1.04 10.59 -17.20
CA ASP A 234 1.91 10.65 -18.38
C ASP A 234 2.72 9.35 -18.52
N LEU A 235 3.27 8.80 -17.42
CA LEU A 235 3.95 7.50 -17.46
C LEU A 235 2.97 6.34 -17.75
N GLN A 236 1.75 6.41 -17.28
CA GLN A 236 0.72 5.40 -17.59
C GLN A 236 0.30 5.48 -19.08
N ASP A 237 0.23 6.68 -19.68
CA ASP A 237 0.00 6.83 -21.11
C ASP A 237 1.15 6.22 -21.93
N GLU A 238 2.40 6.35 -21.45
CA GLU A 238 3.58 5.80 -22.08
C GLU A 238 3.64 4.27 -22.01
N SER A 239 3.38 3.69 -20.85
CA SER A 239 3.73 2.29 -20.56
C SER A 239 2.53 1.38 -20.27
N GLY A 240 1.40 1.92 -19.81
CA GLY A 240 0.24 1.13 -19.36
C GLY A 240 0.53 0.17 -18.21
N GLY A 241 1.66 0.33 -17.51
CA GLY A 241 2.16 -0.67 -16.57
C GLY A 241 1.57 -0.60 -15.16
N PHE A 242 0.96 0.50 -14.75
CA PHE A 242 0.33 0.59 -13.44
C PHE A 242 -1.00 -0.15 -13.39
N THR A 243 -1.17 -1.00 -12.38
CA THR A 243 -2.42 -1.73 -12.11
C THR A 243 -3.39 -0.93 -11.25
N ALA A 244 -2.86 -0.09 -10.36
CA ALA A 244 -3.67 0.69 -9.43
C ALA A 244 -2.93 1.93 -8.91
N PHE A 245 -3.73 2.87 -8.41
CA PHE A 245 -3.25 4.01 -7.64
C PHE A 245 -3.83 4.00 -6.22
N ILE A 246 -2.97 4.32 -5.24
CA ILE A 246 -3.31 4.42 -3.83
C ILE A 246 -2.88 5.79 -3.30
N THR A 247 -3.84 6.59 -2.83
CA THR A 247 -3.53 7.81 -2.08
C THR A 247 -3.74 7.59 -0.59
N TRP A 248 -2.81 8.04 0.24
CA TRP A 248 -2.88 7.93 1.69
C TRP A 248 -2.32 9.17 2.37
N SER A 249 -2.90 9.52 3.52
CA SER A 249 -2.48 10.70 4.26
C SER A 249 -1.27 10.41 5.14
N TYR A 250 -0.41 11.39 5.25
CA TYR A 250 0.70 11.40 6.19
C TYR A 250 0.22 11.25 7.63
N GLN A 251 0.93 10.43 8.41
CA GLN A 251 0.70 10.23 9.85
C GLN A 251 1.85 10.90 10.62
N PRO A 252 1.58 11.98 11.39
CA PRO A 252 2.64 12.83 11.95
C PRO A 252 3.24 12.30 13.25
N GLN A 253 2.57 11.39 13.97
CA GLN A 253 2.99 10.96 15.29
C GLN A 253 4.35 10.25 15.24
N HIS A 254 5.20 10.55 16.21
CA HIS A 254 6.53 9.98 16.36
C HIS A 254 7.49 10.23 15.19
N THR A 255 7.17 11.15 14.28
CA THR A 255 8.03 11.54 13.15
C THR A 255 8.81 12.81 13.48
N GLU A 256 9.99 12.99 12.85
CA GLU A 256 10.76 14.23 12.96
C GLU A 256 10.03 15.43 12.34
N LEU A 257 9.29 15.19 11.26
CA LEU A 257 8.57 16.25 10.55
C LEU A 257 7.45 16.86 11.40
N GLY A 258 6.76 16.05 12.24
CA GLY A 258 5.62 16.51 13.02
C GLY A 258 4.46 16.96 12.12
N GLY A 259 3.60 17.82 12.66
CA GLY A 259 2.47 18.40 11.90
C GLY A 259 1.11 17.90 12.36
N VAL A 260 0.11 18.02 11.48
CA VAL A 260 -1.29 17.66 11.74
C VAL A 260 -1.76 16.70 10.65
N GLU A 261 -2.56 15.72 11.04
CA GLU A 261 -3.17 14.80 10.08
C GLU A 261 -4.13 15.50 9.13
N ALA A 262 -4.14 15.06 7.86
CA ALA A 262 -5.16 15.46 6.91
C ALA A 262 -6.53 14.93 7.35
N THR A 263 -7.58 15.74 7.16
CA THR A 263 -8.94 15.34 7.51
C THR A 263 -9.49 14.29 6.54
N GLY A 264 -10.50 13.50 6.98
CA GLY A 264 -11.21 12.60 6.07
C GLY A 264 -11.86 13.31 4.87
N VAL A 265 -12.23 14.60 5.01
CA VAL A 265 -12.74 15.41 3.89
C VAL A 265 -11.64 15.71 2.89
N ASP A 266 -10.44 16.09 3.34
CA ASP A 266 -9.28 16.29 2.45
C ASP A 266 -8.91 15.00 1.73
N TYR A 267 -8.97 13.85 2.43
CA TYR A 267 -8.77 12.55 1.83
C TYR A 267 -9.79 12.27 0.70
N LEU A 268 -11.08 12.42 0.97
CA LEU A 268 -12.13 12.16 -0.01
C LEU A 268 -12.04 13.08 -1.23
N ARG A 269 -11.68 14.36 -1.02
CA ARG A 269 -11.41 15.31 -2.12
C ARG A 269 -10.21 14.88 -2.96
N THR A 270 -9.10 14.54 -2.30
CA THR A 270 -7.87 14.10 -2.98
C THR A 270 -8.09 12.83 -3.79
N LEU A 271 -8.80 11.84 -3.22
CA LEU A 271 -9.15 10.60 -3.91
C LEU A 271 -10.05 10.86 -5.13
N ALA A 272 -11.09 11.70 -4.97
CA ALA A 272 -11.99 12.03 -6.07
C ALA A 272 -11.25 12.72 -7.23
N ILE A 273 -10.41 13.70 -6.92
CA ILE A 273 -9.55 14.34 -7.93
C ILE A 273 -8.60 13.35 -8.57
N ALA A 274 -8.00 12.44 -7.80
CA ALA A 274 -7.16 11.40 -8.37
C ALA A 274 -7.91 10.54 -9.39
N ARG A 275 -9.17 10.13 -9.11
CA ARG A 275 -10.00 9.39 -10.08
C ARG A 275 -10.28 10.20 -11.35
N LEU A 276 -10.48 11.52 -11.23
CA LEU A 276 -10.79 12.39 -12.36
C LEU A 276 -9.56 12.70 -13.23
N VAL A 277 -8.37 12.81 -12.62
CA VAL A 277 -7.11 13.09 -13.30
C VAL A 277 -6.50 11.84 -13.91
N LEU A 278 -6.51 10.72 -13.17
CA LEU A 278 -5.94 9.44 -13.59
C LEU A 278 -6.95 8.63 -14.42
N ASP A 279 -7.43 9.23 -15.53
CA ASP A 279 -8.43 8.65 -16.42
C ASP A 279 -7.97 7.33 -17.08
N ASN A 280 -6.66 7.11 -17.17
CA ASN A 280 -6.01 5.91 -17.70
C ASN A 280 -5.63 4.85 -16.63
N PHE A 281 -5.95 5.09 -15.35
CA PHE A 281 -5.85 4.07 -14.30
C PHE A 281 -7.20 3.36 -14.13
N ASP A 282 -7.18 2.03 -14.16
CA ASP A 282 -8.41 1.27 -13.96
C ASP A 282 -8.81 1.25 -12.48
N ASN A 283 -7.87 1.01 -11.59
CA ASN A 283 -8.16 0.80 -10.18
C ASN A 283 -7.64 1.92 -9.28
N LEU A 284 -8.51 2.39 -8.39
CA LEU A 284 -8.16 3.25 -7.25
C LEU A 284 -8.55 2.55 -5.96
N GLN A 285 -7.56 2.43 -5.07
CA GLN A 285 -7.70 1.75 -3.79
C GLN A 285 -8.04 2.73 -2.67
N ALA A 286 -8.97 2.35 -1.81
CA ALA A 286 -9.26 3.02 -0.55
C ALA A 286 -8.13 2.85 0.46
N SER A 287 -7.77 3.92 1.18
CA SER A 287 -6.72 3.90 2.20
C SER A 287 -7.30 3.85 3.62
N TRP A 288 -8.02 2.78 3.95
CA TRP A 288 -8.60 2.61 5.28
C TRP A 288 -7.55 2.47 6.39
N VAL A 289 -6.34 2.03 6.08
CA VAL A 289 -5.24 1.86 7.05
C VAL A 289 -4.87 3.18 7.72
N THR A 290 -4.95 4.30 7.00
CA THR A 290 -4.69 5.65 7.54
C THR A 290 -5.95 6.42 7.89
N GLN A 291 -7.11 6.06 7.31
CA GLN A 291 -8.35 6.83 7.43
C GLN A 291 -9.41 6.14 8.31
N GLY A 292 -9.20 4.87 8.64
CA GLY A 292 -10.20 4.04 9.31
C GLY A 292 -11.26 3.49 8.36
N GLY A 293 -11.92 2.41 8.79
CA GLY A 293 -12.91 1.69 7.99
C GLY A 293 -14.09 2.55 7.53
N ARG A 294 -14.54 3.52 8.35
CA ARG A 294 -15.67 4.40 8.00
C ARG A 294 -15.38 5.31 6.82
N VAL A 295 -14.20 5.94 6.80
CA VAL A 295 -13.78 6.78 5.68
C VAL A 295 -13.43 5.90 4.47
N GLY A 296 -12.80 4.73 4.70
CA GLY A 296 -12.58 3.73 3.66
C GLY A 296 -13.87 3.30 2.97
N GLN A 297 -14.95 3.07 3.72
CA GLN A 297 -16.28 2.79 3.16
C GLN A 297 -16.81 3.96 2.31
N LEU A 298 -16.73 5.19 2.84
CA LEU A 298 -17.19 6.38 2.11
C LEU A 298 -16.42 6.60 0.82
N SER A 299 -15.14 6.24 0.75
CA SER A 299 -14.29 6.40 -0.43
C SER A 299 -14.80 5.64 -1.65
N LEU A 300 -15.61 4.58 -1.45
CA LEU A 300 -16.26 3.84 -2.53
C LEU A 300 -17.28 4.69 -3.31
N ALA A 301 -17.86 5.71 -2.67
CA ALA A 301 -18.71 6.70 -3.33
C ALA A 301 -17.91 7.91 -3.86
N TYR A 302 -16.59 7.91 -3.69
CA TYR A 302 -15.67 8.96 -4.14
C TYR A 302 -14.66 8.45 -5.18
N GLY A 303 -15.00 7.39 -5.89
CA GLY A 303 -14.26 6.90 -7.04
C GLY A 303 -13.33 5.70 -6.76
N ALA A 304 -13.19 5.22 -5.53
CA ALA A 304 -12.50 3.96 -5.26
C ALA A 304 -13.34 2.76 -5.72
N ASN A 305 -12.69 1.73 -6.25
CA ASN A 305 -13.29 0.45 -6.63
C ASN A 305 -12.62 -0.75 -5.96
N ASP A 306 -11.73 -0.49 -5.01
CA ASP A 306 -10.97 -1.51 -4.30
C ASP A 306 -10.77 -1.08 -2.85
N MET A 307 -11.01 -1.99 -1.90
CA MET A 307 -10.78 -1.75 -0.47
C MET A 307 -9.33 -2.03 -0.04
N GLY A 308 -8.50 -2.50 -0.96
CA GLY A 308 -7.12 -2.83 -0.67
C GLY A 308 -6.94 -4.12 0.12
N SER A 309 -5.87 -4.18 0.89
CA SER A 309 -5.51 -5.33 1.70
C SER A 309 -6.30 -5.38 3.01
N VAL A 310 -6.56 -6.59 3.51
CA VAL A 310 -6.95 -6.79 4.91
C VAL A 310 -5.81 -6.46 5.88
N MET A 311 -4.61 -6.24 5.36
CA MET A 311 -3.40 -5.80 6.03
C MET A 311 -3.13 -6.63 7.31
N ILE A 312 -2.79 -7.91 7.13
CA ILE A 312 -2.51 -8.85 8.23
C ILE A 312 -1.45 -8.28 9.20
N GLU A 313 -0.48 -7.56 8.65
CA GLU A 313 0.59 -6.91 9.41
C GLU A 313 0.88 -5.54 8.78
N GLU A 314 0.99 -4.51 9.62
CA GLU A 314 1.40 -3.17 9.21
C GLU A 314 2.25 -2.54 10.31
N ASN A 315 3.51 -2.31 10.02
CA ASN A 315 4.48 -1.81 11.00
C ASN A 315 4.87 -0.34 10.76
N VAL A 316 4.80 0.13 9.51
CA VAL A 316 5.34 1.43 9.10
C VAL A 316 4.45 2.58 9.58
N VAL A 317 3.18 2.58 9.17
CA VAL A 317 2.24 3.63 9.59
C VAL A 317 1.80 3.46 11.04
N ARG A 318 1.87 2.23 11.57
CA ARG A 318 1.65 1.98 13.00
C ARG A 318 2.73 2.63 13.86
N ALA A 319 3.99 2.59 13.45
CA ALA A 319 5.07 3.32 14.14
C ALA A 319 4.77 4.82 14.21
N ALA A 320 4.05 5.36 13.23
CA ALA A 320 3.57 6.74 13.17
C ALA A 320 2.18 6.95 13.80
N GLY A 321 1.68 5.99 14.61
CA GLY A 321 0.45 6.14 15.40
C GLY A 321 -0.84 5.66 14.76
N ALA A 322 -0.84 5.17 13.51
CA ALA A 322 -2.04 4.59 12.89
C ALA A 322 -2.42 3.26 13.59
N GLU A 323 -3.63 3.18 14.13
CA GLU A 323 -4.08 2.02 14.92
C GLU A 323 -5.21 1.22 14.24
N TYR A 324 -5.62 1.61 13.04
CA TYR A 324 -6.71 0.95 12.35
C TYR A 324 -6.32 -0.45 11.90
N CYS A 325 -7.26 -1.38 12.07
CA CYS A 325 -7.11 -2.77 11.71
C CYS A 325 -8.48 -3.33 11.32
N MET A 326 -8.57 -4.02 10.21
CA MET A 326 -9.77 -4.72 9.77
C MET A 326 -9.41 -6.15 9.37
N ASP A 327 -10.26 -7.11 9.78
CA ASP A 327 -10.21 -8.45 9.21
C ASP A 327 -11.04 -8.54 7.91
N GLU A 328 -11.02 -9.69 7.25
CA GLU A 328 -11.77 -9.88 6.00
C GLU A 328 -13.27 -9.63 6.18
N PHE A 329 -13.85 -10.04 7.31
CA PHE A 329 -15.26 -9.82 7.58
C PHE A 329 -15.60 -8.33 7.67
N GLU A 330 -14.77 -7.55 8.34
CA GLU A 330 -14.97 -6.11 8.45
C GLU A 330 -14.83 -5.41 7.09
N VAL A 331 -13.88 -5.84 6.26
CA VAL A 331 -13.72 -5.35 4.88
C VAL A 331 -14.96 -5.68 4.05
N VAL A 332 -15.40 -6.94 4.05
CA VAL A 332 -16.60 -7.40 3.34
C VAL A 332 -17.83 -6.61 3.78
N ARG A 333 -18.06 -6.50 5.09
CA ARG A 333 -19.19 -5.74 5.64
C ARG A 333 -19.17 -4.25 5.25
N ASN A 334 -17.99 -3.63 5.19
CA ASN A 334 -17.87 -2.24 4.73
C ASN A 334 -18.26 -2.11 3.25
N ILE A 335 -17.88 -3.05 2.41
CA ILE A 335 -18.22 -3.07 0.99
C ILE A 335 -19.73 -3.28 0.80
N GLU A 336 -20.32 -4.28 1.46
CA GLU A 336 -21.75 -4.60 1.37
C GLU A 336 -22.62 -3.46 1.89
N ASN A 337 -22.29 -2.87 3.05
CA ASN A 337 -23.01 -1.74 3.62
C ASN A 337 -22.89 -0.45 2.77
N ALA A 338 -21.90 -0.37 1.87
CA ALA A 338 -21.82 0.69 0.87
C ALA A 338 -22.65 0.39 -0.40
N GLY A 339 -23.30 -0.77 -0.48
CA GLY A 339 -24.15 -1.19 -1.60
C GLY A 339 -23.40 -1.86 -2.75
N PHE A 340 -22.20 -2.39 -2.49
CA PHE A 340 -21.36 -3.05 -3.50
C PHE A 340 -21.21 -4.54 -3.23
N VAL A 341 -20.75 -5.28 -4.24
CA VAL A 341 -20.49 -6.72 -4.17
C VAL A 341 -19.00 -6.97 -3.91
N PRO A 342 -18.62 -7.54 -2.75
CA PRO A 342 -17.23 -7.82 -2.43
C PRO A 342 -16.69 -9.02 -3.22
N LYS A 343 -15.50 -8.88 -3.80
CA LYS A 343 -14.78 -9.98 -4.47
C LYS A 343 -13.30 -9.96 -4.08
N ARG A 344 -12.76 -11.15 -3.85
CA ARG A 344 -11.31 -11.32 -3.66
C ARG A 344 -10.59 -11.20 -4.99
N ARG A 345 -9.43 -10.57 -4.97
CA ARG A 345 -8.55 -10.44 -6.15
C ARG A 345 -7.10 -10.85 -5.85
N ASN A 346 -6.33 -11.01 -6.91
CA ASN A 346 -4.87 -11.06 -6.85
C ASN A 346 -4.24 -9.66 -7.09
N MET A 347 -2.92 -9.59 -7.18
CA MET A 347 -2.16 -8.36 -7.42
C MET A 347 -2.41 -7.74 -8.82
N HIS A 348 -2.87 -8.52 -9.77
CA HIS A 348 -3.18 -8.07 -11.14
C HIS A 348 -4.64 -7.66 -11.31
N TYR A 349 -5.41 -7.58 -10.22
CA TYR A 349 -6.84 -7.29 -10.18
C TYR A 349 -7.73 -8.35 -10.85
N GLU A 350 -7.20 -9.57 -11.03
CA GLU A 350 -8.01 -10.72 -11.44
C GLU A 350 -8.83 -11.21 -10.26
N ILE A 351 -10.13 -11.42 -10.49
CA ILE A 351 -11.06 -11.88 -9.46
C ILE A 351 -10.77 -13.36 -9.15
N LEU A 352 -10.51 -13.65 -7.88
CA LEU A 352 -10.28 -15.00 -7.37
C LEU A 352 -11.56 -15.69 -6.89
N GLY A 353 -12.65 -14.95 -6.71
CA GLY A 353 -13.95 -15.44 -6.27
C GLY A 353 -14.54 -14.66 -5.11
N ASP A 354 -15.55 -15.27 -4.47
CA ASP A 354 -16.28 -14.72 -3.33
C ASP A 354 -15.40 -14.61 -2.09
N PRO A 355 -15.86 -13.87 -1.06
CA PRO A 355 -15.22 -13.85 0.26
C PRO A 355 -14.85 -15.25 0.74
N PHE A 356 -13.71 -15.35 1.42
CA PHE A 356 -13.20 -16.63 1.90
C PHE A 356 -14.08 -17.23 3.00
N PHE A 357 -14.84 -16.37 3.70
CA PHE A 357 -15.82 -16.79 4.67
C PHE A 357 -17.01 -17.44 4.03
N ARG A 358 -17.48 -18.49 4.67
CA ARG A 358 -18.81 -19.07 4.41
C ARG A 358 -19.82 -18.38 5.32
N GLU A 359 -21.07 -18.32 4.87
CA GLU A 359 -22.20 -17.76 5.64
C GLU A 359 -22.32 -18.36 7.06
N GLN A 360 -21.95 -19.63 7.19
CA GLN A 360 -21.93 -20.37 8.45
C GLN A 360 -20.89 -19.87 9.47
N ASP A 361 -19.87 -19.14 9.03
CA ASP A 361 -18.81 -18.62 9.90
C ASP A 361 -19.21 -17.27 10.55
N VAL A 362 -20.24 -16.61 10.02
CA VAL A 362 -20.69 -15.26 10.45
C VAL A 362 -21.09 -15.18 11.93
N PRO A 363 -21.85 -16.15 12.52
CA PRO A 363 -22.20 -16.07 13.93
C PRO A 363 -20.97 -16.11 14.85
N ARG A 364 -20.05 -17.02 14.58
CA ARG A 364 -18.80 -17.17 15.34
C ARG A 364 -17.92 -15.92 15.26
N MET A 365 -17.88 -15.29 14.09
CA MET A 365 -17.13 -14.07 13.88
C MET A 365 -17.72 -12.87 14.64
N ARG A 366 -19.05 -12.79 14.75
CA ARG A 366 -19.73 -11.79 15.58
C ARG A 366 -19.38 -11.94 17.06
N GLU A 367 -19.35 -13.16 17.57
CA GLU A 367 -18.95 -13.46 18.95
C GLU A 367 -17.49 -13.04 19.21
N LEU A 368 -16.58 -13.31 18.27
CA LEU A 368 -15.19 -12.91 18.36
C LEU A 368 -15.01 -11.38 18.27
N ALA A 369 -15.80 -10.70 17.44
CA ALA A 369 -15.79 -9.25 17.37
C ALA A 369 -16.27 -8.60 18.67
N VAL A 370 -17.31 -9.15 19.31
CA VAL A 370 -17.79 -8.71 20.64
C VAL A 370 -16.73 -8.98 21.70
N ALA A 371 -16.14 -10.17 21.74
CA ALA A 371 -15.08 -10.51 22.69
C ALA A 371 -13.85 -9.60 22.57
N ARG A 372 -13.52 -9.17 21.35
CA ARG A 372 -12.46 -8.18 21.08
C ARG A 372 -12.80 -6.78 21.60
N ALA A 373 -14.04 -6.34 21.43
CA ALA A 373 -14.52 -5.06 21.95
C ALA A 373 -14.47 -5.00 23.49
N ASP A 374 -14.73 -6.12 24.15
CA ASP A 374 -14.69 -6.26 25.61
C ASP A 374 -13.27 -6.47 26.17
N GLY A 375 -12.23 -6.44 25.35
CA GLY A 375 -10.82 -6.64 25.76
C GLY A 375 -10.51 -8.07 26.24
N ARG A 376 -11.43 -9.02 26.05
CA ARG A 376 -11.18 -10.43 26.34
C ARG A 376 -10.23 -11.00 25.28
N PRO A 377 -9.23 -11.83 25.65
CA PRO A 377 -8.45 -12.55 24.68
C PRO A 377 -9.39 -13.48 23.92
N GLY A 378 -9.79 -13.10 22.72
CA GLY A 378 -10.47 -14.00 21.83
C GLY A 378 -9.52 -15.16 21.51
N GLU A 379 -10.05 -16.35 21.31
CA GLU A 379 -9.29 -17.46 20.72
C GLU A 379 -9.00 -17.12 19.25
N ALA A 380 -8.07 -16.19 19.06
CA ALA A 380 -7.66 -15.62 17.78
C ALA A 380 -7.19 -16.70 16.79
N THR A 381 -6.71 -17.82 17.32
CA THR A 381 -6.28 -18.99 16.56
C THR A 381 -7.40 -19.68 15.79
N ASP A 382 -8.65 -19.45 16.15
CA ASP A 382 -9.79 -20.15 15.57
C ASP A 382 -10.38 -19.48 14.32
N LEU A 383 -10.05 -18.20 14.06
CA LEU A 383 -10.26 -17.58 12.75
C LEU A 383 -9.12 -17.96 11.79
N ARG A 384 -8.89 -19.28 11.60
CA ARG A 384 -7.86 -19.80 10.72
C ARG A 384 -6.45 -19.27 11.05
N GLY A 385 -6.19 -18.94 12.30
CA GLY A 385 -4.92 -18.40 12.75
C GLY A 385 -4.70 -16.92 12.44
N TYR A 386 -5.75 -16.21 11.97
CA TYR A 386 -5.67 -14.79 11.69
C TYR A 386 -6.18 -13.94 12.86
N ASP A 387 -5.29 -13.14 13.46
CA ASP A 387 -5.60 -12.00 14.31
C ASP A 387 -4.79 -10.80 13.82
N ALA A 388 -5.47 -9.87 13.17
CA ALA A 388 -4.86 -8.64 12.67
C ALA A 388 -4.18 -7.83 13.79
N ARG A 389 -4.63 -8.00 15.04
CA ARG A 389 -4.02 -7.38 16.23
C ARG A 389 -2.85 -8.19 16.78
N SER A 390 -2.86 -9.51 16.70
CA SER A 390 -1.76 -10.32 17.18
C SER A 390 -0.59 -10.32 16.19
N ALA A 391 -0.88 -10.24 14.89
CA ALA A 391 0.15 -10.07 13.88
C ALA A 391 0.87 -8.72 14.03
N SER A 392 0.16 -7.70 14.53
CA SER A 392 0.66 -6.35 14.74
C SER A 392 0.93 -6.01 16.21
N ALA A 393 0.31 -6.73 17.14
CA ALA A 393 0.27 -6.42 18.58
C ALA A 393 1.22 -7.27 19.42
N LYS A 394 2.19 -7.93 18.85
CA LYS A 394 3.45 -7.96 19.57
C LYS A 394 3.99 -6.53 19.53
N ARG A 395 3.26 -5.64 20.23
CA ARG A 395 3.78 -4.34 20.60
C ARG A 395 5.15 -4.63 21.16
N ALA A 396 6.17 -4.10 20.53
CA ALA A 396 7.30 -3.68 21.31
C ALA A 396 6.70 -2.69 22.32
N ARG A 397 6.34 -3.15 23.51
CA ARG A 397 6.28 -2.26 24.66
C ARG A 397 7.63 -1.58 24.63
N LYS A 398 7.64 -0.26 24.81
CA LYS A 398 8.88 0.49 25.01
C LYS A 398 9.69 -0.30 26.05
N GLY A 399 10.67 -1.09 25.61
CA GLY A 399 11.45 -1.99 26.48
C GLY A 399 11.48 -3.49 26.13
N ASP A 400 10.59 -4.02 25.26
CA ASP A 400 10.71 -5.41 24.82
C ASP A 400 11.66 -5.46 23.60
N VAL A 401 12.93 -5.62 23.90
CA VAL A 401 13.96 -5.97 22.94
C VAL A 401 13.64 -7.38 22.44
N LEU A 402 13.23 -7.51 21.17
CA LEU A 402 13.33 -8.81 20.50
C LEU A 402 14.83 -9.12 20.40
N GLU A 403 15.33 -9.99 21.26
CA GLU A 403 16.66 -10.55 21.10
C GLU A 403 16.72 -11.23 19.74
N ILE A 404 17.44 -10.60 18.81
CA ILE A 404 17.85 -11.23 17.57
C ILE A 404 18.98 -12.16 17.95
N PRO A 405 18.90 -13.48 17.67
CA PRO A 405 20.07 -14.30 17.72
C PRO A 405 21.07 -13.73 16.71
N SER A 406 22.13 -13.12 17.19
CA SER A 406 23.28 -12.76 16.38
C SER A 406 23.89 -14.05 15.81
N SER A 407 23.55 -14.36 14.55
CA SER A 407 24.31 -15.30 13.77
C SER A 407 25.55 -14.53 13.30
N PRO A 408 26.74 -14.88 13.74
CA PRO A 408 27.96 -14.26 13.22
C PRO A 408 28.14 -14.78 11.79
N LEU A 409 28.08 -13.87 10.82
CA LEU A 409 28.68 -14.10 9.52
C LEU A 409 30.17 -14.30 9.80
N ALA A 410 30.65 -15.51 9.60
CA ALA A 410 32.09 -15.81 9.66
C ALA A 410 32.80 -14.95 8.60
N PRO A 411 33.96 -14.36 8.94
CA PRO A 411 34.76 -13.66 7.94
C PRO A 411 35.26 -14.67 6.89
N PRO A 412 35.41 -14.27 5.62
CA PRO A 412 36.06 -15.11 4.64
C PRO A 412 37.55 -15.26 4.98
N ASP A 413 38.02 -16.49 4.93
CA ASP A 413 39.44 -16.83 4.91
C ASP A 413 40.13 -16.35 3.63
#